data_d5456e0c9140f8d6ec7ab68b11c96676
#
_entry.id   d5456e0c9140f8d6ec7ab68b11c96676
#
_cell.length_a   1.000
_cell.length_b   1.000
_cell.length_c   1.000
_cell.angle_alpha   90.00
_cell.angle_beta   90.00
_cell.angle_gamma   90.00
#
_symmetry.space_group_name_H-M   'P 1'
#
loop_
_entity.id
_entity.type
_entity.pdbx_description
1 polymer ?
#
loop_
_entity_poly.entity_id
_entity_poly.type
_entity_poly.pdbx_seq_one_letter_code
_entity_poly.pdbx_strand_id
1 'polypeptide(L)'
;MKPEQEQTIVENHLRQRGFRWTNQRALIVRMALGTHDHFTADELLLRCRAADPRVSRATVYRTLAVLEEAGFVEGLDTGDGGRRFEHVIGHDRHDHMVCDVCGRIFEFRDDEIERRQALAAKRIGFRVARQTLRIHGTCRRCQRAERGERP
;
A
#
# COMPACT_ATOMS: atom_id res chain seq x y z
N MET A 1 -13.19 5.75 8.46
CA MET A 1 -13.18 7.24 8.35
C MET A 1 -13.85 7.63 7.03
N LYS A 2 -14.39 8.85 6.88
CA LYS A 2 -14.96 9.28 5.58
C LYS A 2 -13.83 9.68 4.62
N PRO A 3 -13.91 9.37 3.30
CA PRO A 3 -12.86 9.69 2.34
C PRO A 3 -12.44 11.17 2.29
N GLU A 4 -13.38 12.07 2.52
CA GLU A 4 -13.11 13.52 2.58
C GLU A 4 -12.26 13.92 3.79
N GLN A 5 -12.43 13.23 4.92
CA GLN A 5 -11.62 13.46 6.13
C GLN A 5 -10.19 12.94 5.92
N GLU A 6 -10.03 11.80 5.27
CA GLU A 6 -8.73 11.25 4.92
C GLU A 6 -7.96 12.18 3.98
N GLN A 7 -8.63 12.67 2.93
CA GLN A 7 -8.04 13.63 2.01
C GLN A 7 -7.59 14.91 2.72
N THR A 8 -8.40 15.42 3.67
CA THR A 8 -8.06 16.63 4.45
C THR A 8 -6.83 16.40 5.33
N ILE A 9 -6.71 15.23 5.96
CA ILE A 9 -5.55 14.86 6.77
C ILE A 9 -4.28 14.83 5.89
N VAL A 10 -4.36 14.19 4.73
CA VAL A 10 -3.27 14.11 3.77
C VAL A 10 -2.87 15.50 3.26
N GLU A 11 -3.84 16.34 2.88
CA GLU A 11 -3.59 17.70 2.42
C GLU A 11 -2.82 18.51 3.48
N ASN A 12 -3.31 18.51 4.72
CA ASN A 12 -2.68 19.25 5.82
C ASN A 12 -1.25 18.78 6.07
N HIS A 13 -1.04 17.45 6.08
CA HIS A 13 0.29 16.88 6.27
C HIS A 13 1.26 17.30 5.15
N LEU A 14 0.82 17.21 3.88
CA LEU A 14 1.66 17.58 2.73
C LEU A 14 1.99 19.08 2.73
N ARG A 15 1.02 19.94 3.07
CA ARG A 15 1.23 21.39 3.19
C ARG A 15 2.24 21.72 4.28
N GLN A 16 2.15 21.09 5.45
CA GLN A 16 3.10 21.26 6.56
C GLN A 16 4.53 20.87 6.17
N ARG A 17 4.69 19.92 5.27
CA ARG A 17 6.00 19.49 4.72
C ARG A 17 6.45 20.31 3.50
N GLY A 18 5.77 21.41 3.19
CA GLY A 18 6.14 22.32 2.10
C GLY A 18 5.71 21.86 0.68
N PHE A 19 4.92 20.81 0.56
CA PHE A 19 4.41 20.38 -0.74
C PHE A 19 3.24 21.25 -1.20
N ARG A 20 3.29 21.70 -2.45
CA ARG A 20 2.16 22.42 -3.06
C ARG A 20 0.99 21.47 -3.27
N TRP A 21 -0.18 21.89 -2.76
CA TRP A 21 -1.44 21.18 -3.03
C TRP A 21 -2.03 21.70 -4.35
N THR A 22 -1.90 20.88 -5.40
CA THR A 22 -2.40 21.20 -6.76
C THR A 22 -3.63 20.34 -7.05
N ASN A 23 -4.46 20.76 -8.02
CA ASN A 23 -5.63 20.00 -8.44
C ASN A 23 -5.24 18.57 -8.91
N GLN A 24 -4.12 18.43 -9.62
CA GLN A 24 -3.63 17.11 -10.02
C GLN A 24 -3.23 16.24 -8.81
N ARG A 25 -2.55 16.83 -7.81
CA ARG A 25 -2.19 16.08 -6.60
C ARG A 25 -3.42 15.71 -5.79
N ALA A 26 -4.39 16.61 -5.64
CA ALA A 26 -5.67 16.33 -5.01
C ALA A 26 -6.42 15.17 -5.70
N LEU A 27 -6.43 15.16 -7.03
CA LEU A 27 -7.01 14.06 -7.81
C LEU A 27 -6.30 12.73 -7.56
N ILE A 28 -4.95 12.72 -7.61
CA ILE A 28 -4.15 11.52 -7.39
C ILE A 28 -4.38 10.97 -5.97
N VAL A 29 -4.35 11.82 -4.95
CA VAL A 29 -4.63 11.44 -3.55
C VAL A 29 -6.03 10.85 -3.43
N ARG A 30 -7.06 11.52 -3.98
CA ARG A 30 -8.43 11.01 -3.94
C ARG A 30 -8.57 9.64 -4.61
N MET A 31 -7.93 9.42 -5.76
CA MET A 31 -7.97 8.14 -6.47
C MET A 31 -7.20 7.04 -5.72
N ALA A 32 -6.07 7.36 -5.10
CA ALA A 32 -5.30 6.41 -4.31
C ALA A 32 -6.04 6.00 -3.03
N LEU A 33 -6.60 6.95 -2.27
CA LEU A 33 -7.35 6.68 -1.04
C LEU A 33 -8.72 6.05 -1.29
N GLY A 34 -9.34 6.29 -2.45
CA GLY A 34 -10.62 5.69 -2.83
C GLY A 34 -10.52 4.26 -3.34
N THR A 35 -9.32 3.69 -3.41
CA THR A 35 -9.09 2.31 -3.86
C THR A 35 -8.80 1.42 -2.65
N HIS A 36 -9.66 0.43 -2.42
CA HIS A 36 -9.50 -0.55 -1.33
C HIS A 36 -8.70 -1.79 -1.75
N ASP A 37 -8.45 -1.94 -3.06
CA ASP A 37 -7.62 -3.00 -3.60
C ASP A 37 -6.17 -2.53 -3.79
N HIS A 38 -5.24 -3.50 -3.85
CA HIS A 38 -3.87 -3.21 -4.23
C HIS A 38 -3.79 -2.74 -5.68
N PHE A 39 -3.08 -1.65 -5.95
CA PHE A 39 -2.94 -1.07 -7.28
C PHE A 39 -1.48 -0.76 -7.62
N THR A 40 -1.15 -0.76 -8.91
CA THR A 40 0.13 -0.28 -9.42
C THR A 40 0.09 1.23 -9.69
N ALA A 41 1.25 1.87 -9.76
CA ALA A 41 1.33 3.29 -10.13
C ALA A 41 0.73 3.57 -11.52
N ASP A 42 0.85 2.61 -12.45
CA ASP A 42 0.30 2.74 -13.80
C ASP A 42 -1.22 2.57 -13.83
N GLU A 43 -1.78 1.66 -13.03
CA GLU A 43 -3.24 1.57 -12.85
C GLU A 43 -3.81 2.85 -12.24
N LEU A 44 -3.14 3.44 -11.25
CA LEU A 44 -3.53 4.73 -10.68
C LEU A 44 -3.44 5.85 -11.72
N LEU A 45 -2.39 5.88 -12.54
CA LEU A 45 -2.23 6.83 -13.64
C LEU A 45 -3.40 6.75 -14.62
N LEU A 46 -3.79 5.54 -15.03
CA LEU A 46 -4.92 5.32 -15.94
C LEU A 46 -6.24 5.86 -15.34
N ARG A 47 -6.50 5.56 -14.07
CA ARG A 47 -7.68 6.07 -13.34
C ARG A 47 -7.68 7.61 -13.27
N CYS A 48 -6.53 8.21 -12.96
CA CYS A 48 -6.39 9.67 -12.91
C CYS A 48 -6.61 10.31 -14.28
N ARG A 49 -6.07 9.71 -15.36
CA ARG A 49 -6.21 10.22 -16.73
C ARG A 49 -7.62 10.11 -17.28
N ALA A 50 -8.42 9.19 -16.80
CA ALA A 50 -9.83 9.12 -17.12
C ALA A 50 -10.60 10.35 -16.63
N ALA A 51 -10.15 10.98 -15.53
CA ALA A 51 -10.74 12.20 -14.97
C ALA A 51 -10.04 13.49 -15.45
N ASP A 52 -8.72 13.47 -15.60
CA ASP A 52 -7.91 14.58 -16.14
C ASP A 52 -6.75 14.03 -17.00
N PRO A 53 -6.86 14.08 -18.34
CA PRO A 53 -5.83 13.56 -19.26
C PRO A 53 -4.46 14.22 -19.11
N ARG A 54 -4.38 15.40 -18.48
CA ARG A 54 -3.13 16.15 -18.28
C ARG A 54 -2.27 15.60 -17.15
N VAL A 55 -2.77 14.64 -16.36
CA VAL A 55 -1.99 14.04 -15.27
C VAL A 55 -0.78 13.32 -15.83
N SER A 56 0.40 13.74 -15.41
CA SER A 56 1.66 13.15 -15.84
C SER A 56 2.05 11.96 -15.00
N ARG A 57 2.73 10.97 -15.63
CA ARG A 57 3.31 9.82 -14.92
C ARG A 57 4.22 10.28 -13.77
N ALA A 58 5.09 11.26 -14.03
CA ALA A 58 6.00 11.79 -13.02
C ALA A 58 5.27 12.37 -11.79
N THR A 59 4.11 13.01 -12.00
CA THR A 59 3.31 13.55 -10.89
C THR A 59 2.70 12.44 -10.04
N VAL A 60 2.21 11.36 -10.66
CA VAL A 60 1.70 10.18 -9.95
C VAL A 60 2.78 9.54 -9.08
N TYR A 61 3.94 9.22 -9.68
CA TYR A 61 5.05 8.57 -8.96
C TYR A 61 5.57 9.44 -7.80
N ARG A 62 5.75 10.75 -8.03
CA ARG A 62 6.17 11.66 -6.94
C ARG A 62 5.13 11.78 -5.83
N THR A 63 3.84 11.78 -6.18
CA THR A 63 2.79 11.84 -5.17
C THR A 63 2.73 10.55 -4.37
N LEU A 64 2.80 9.37 -5.01
CA LEU A 64 2.86 8.07 -4.32
C LEU A 64 4.06 7.98 -3.39
N ALA A 65 5.25 8.39 -3.83
CA ALA A 65 6.45 8.37 -2.98
C ALA A 65 6.26 9.22 -1.70
N VAL A 66 5.65 10.39 -1.81
CA VAL A 66 5.37 11.25 -0.65
C VAL A 66 4.29 10.65 0.26
N LEU A 67 3.26 10.04 -0.31
CA LEU A 67 2.21 9.36 0.46
C LEU A 67 2.76 8.15 1.22
N GLU A 68 3.66 7.40 0.60
CA GLU A 68 4.32 6.24 1.21
C GLU A 68 5.27 6.68 2.34
N GLU A 69 6.10 7.69 2.11
CA GLU A 69 6.97 8.27 3.14
C GLU A 69 6.18 8.78 4.35
N ALA A 70 5.01 9.36 4.10
CA ALA A 70 4.10 9.84 5.13
C ALA A 70 3.30 8.73 5.83
N GLY A 71 3.32 7.49 5.29
CA GLY A 71 2.58 6.34 5.81
C GLY A 71 1.08 6.36 5.52
N PHE A 72 0.65 7.07 4.48
CA PHE A 72 -0.74 7.07 4.01
C PHE A 72 -1.03 5.95 3.01
N VAL A 73 -0.01 5.50 2.31
CA VAL A 73 -0.04 4.29 1.49
C VAL A 73 1.15 3.40 1.87
N GLU A 74 1.02 2.11 1.68
CA GLU A 74 2.10 1.13 1.81
C GLU A 74 2.45 0.55 0.45
N GLY A 75 3.75 0.51 0.13
CA GLY A 75 4.27 -0.14 -1.07
C GLY A 75 4.67 -1.58 -0.79
N LEU A 76 4.16 -2.51 -1.59
CA LEU A 76 4.41 -3.93 -1.54
C LEU A 76 5.18 -4.36 -2.80
N ASP A 77 6.42 -4.81 -2.62
CA ASP A 77 7.17 -5.41 -3.72
C ASP A 77 6.62 -6.81 -3.98
N THR A 78 6.22 -7.08 -5.22
CA THR A 78 5.72 -8.36 -5.67
C THR A 78 6.86 -9.15 -6.33
N GLY A 79 6.94 -10.45 -6.09
CA GLY A 79 8.07 -11.28 -6.54
C GLY A 79 8.24 -11.38 -8.06
N ASP A 80 7.27 -10.88 -8.82
CA ASP A 80 7.32 -10.72 -10.28
C ASP A 80 8.06 -9.47 -10.77
N GLY A 81 8.72 -8.74 -9.85
CA GLY A 81 9.40 -7.47 -10.12
C GLY A 81 8.48 -6.26 -10.17
N GLY A 82 7.20 -6.42 -9.85
CA GLY A 82 6.22 -5.36 -9.73
C GLY A 82 6.22 -4.72 -8.34
N ARG A 83 5.58 -3.55 -8.25
CA ARG A 83 5.27 -2.87 -6.99
C ARG A 83 3.82 -2.49 -6.97
N ARG A 84 3.13 -2.87 -5.90
CA ARG A 84 1.75 -2.50 -5.65
C ARG A 84 1.66 -1.60 -4.44
N PHE A 85 0.63 -0.81 -4.40
CA PHE A 85 0.34 0.11 -3.31
C PHE A 85 -1.03 -0.20 -2.75
N GLU A 86 -1.18 -0.01 -1.46
CA GLU A 86 -2.47 0.01 -0.79
C GLU A 86 -2.58 1.25 0.08
N HIS A 87 -3.77 1.71 0.30
CA HIS A 87 -4.03 2.79 1.23
C HIS A 87 -4.26 2.21 2.63
N VAL A 88 -3.57 2.78 3.62
CA VAL A 88 -3.58 2.24 5.00
C VAL A 88 -4.27 3.15 6.02
N ILE A 89 -4.55 4.40 5.64
CA ILE A 89 -5.22 5.34 6.54
C ILE A 89 -6.70 4.94 6.72
N GLY A 90 -7.15 4.87 7.97
CA GLY A 90 -8.55 4.54 8.28
C GLY A 90 -8.92 3.07 8.16
N HIS A 91 -7.99 2.19 7.79
CA HIS A 91 -8.18 0.74 7.73
C HIS A 91 -7.66 0.03 8.97
N ASP A 92 -8.28 -1.10 9.28
CA ASP A 92 -7.73 -2.04 10.25
C ASP A 92 -6.41 -2.59 9.73
N ARG A 93 -5.49 -2.76 10.65
CA ARG A 93 -4.17 -3.29 10.33
C ARG A 93 -4.27 -4.75 9.90
N HIS A 94 -3.56 -5.09 8.86
CA HIS A 94 -3.37 -6.45 8.36
C HIS A 94 -1.93 -6.65 7.89
N ASP A 95 -1.55 -7.91 7.78
CA ASP A 95 -0.26 -8.36 7.30
C ASP A 95 -0.42 -9.03 5.92
N HIS A 96 0.69 -9.24 5.21
CA HIS A 96 0.65 -9.71 3.83
C HIS A 96 1.46 -10.98 3.60
N MET A 97 0.90 -11.89 2.79
CA MET A 97 1.65 -12.97 2.14
C MET A 97 1.70 -12.68 0.64
N VAL A 98 2.90 -12.62 0.08
CA VAL A 98 3.14 -12.31 -1.34
C VAL A 98 3.64 -13.55 -2.05
N CYS A 99 3.00 -13.91 -3.17
CA CYS A 99 3.47 -14.99 -4.01
C CYS A 99 4.53 -14.49 -4.99
N ASP A 100 5.77 -14.99 -4.87
CA ASP A 100 6.89 -14.60 -5.72
C ASP A 100 6.76 -15.10 -7.17
N VAL A 101 5.85 -16.05 -7.42
CA VAL A 101 5.63 -16.61 -8.77
C VAL A 101 4.60 -15.82 -9.56
N CYS A 102 3.47 -15.42 -8.94
CA CYS A 102 2.37 -14.78 -9.65
C CYS A 102 1.99 -13.39 -9.13
N GLY A 103 2.75 -12.85 -8.16
CA GLY A 103 2.52 -11.52 -7.59
C GLY A 103 1.22 -11.38 -6.78
N ARG A 104 0.47 -12.48 -6.55
CA ARG A 104 -0.77 -12.40 -5.77
C ARG A 104 -0.45 -12.08 -4.32
N ILE A 105 -1.21 -11.16 -3.77
CA ILE A 105 -1.14 -10.72 -2.37
C ILE A 105 -2.33 -11.33 -1.63
N PHE A 106 -2.08 -11.82 -0.41
CA PHE A 106 -3.08 -12.33 0.52
C PHE A 106 -2.95 -11.55 1.80
N GLU A 107 -4.03 -10.95 2.24
CA GLU A 107 -4.11 -10.27 3.53
C GLU A 107 -4.45 -11.27 4.61
N PHE A 108 -3.87 -11.10 5.78
CA PHE A 108 -4.21 -11.88 6.97
C PHE A 108 -4.00 -11.06 8.24
N ARG A 109 -4.61 -11.51 9.31
CA ARG A 109 -4.40 -10.98 10.65
C ARG A 109 -4.25 -12.11 11.62
N ASP A 110 -3.25 -12.02 12.49
CA ASP A 110 -3.01 -12.98 13.55
C ASP A 110 -2.56 -12.26 14.83
N ASP A 111 -3.47 -12.17 15.79
CA ASP A 111 -3.24 -11.45 17.05
C ASP A 111 -2.12 -12.10 17.88
N GLU A 112 -1.86 -13.40 17.72
CA GLU A 112 -0.77 -14.09 18.41
C GLU A 112 0.59 -13.67 17.84
N ILE A 113 0.71 -13.53 16.53
CA ILE A 113 1.93 -13.01 15.89
C ILE A 113 2.18 -11.59 16.38
N GLU A 114 1.17 -10.71 16.35
CA GLU A 114 1.30 -9.34 16.84
C GLU A 114 1.76 -9.30 18.31
N ARG A 115 1.14 -10.12 19.15
CA ARG A 115 1.49 -10.23 20.56
C ARG A 115 2.94 -10.67 20.76
N ARG A 116 3.43 -11.65 20.01
CA ARG A 116 4.80 -12.13 20.08
C ARG A 116 5.81 -11.09 19.65
N GLN A 117 5.53 -10.35 18.59
CA GLN A 117 6.37 -9.25 18.12
C GLN A 117 6.47 -8.13 19.16
N ALA A 118 5.32 -7.74 19.77
CA ALA A 118 5.29 -6.75 20.85
C ALA A 118 6.11 -7.19 22.07
N LEU A 119 6.02 -8.47 22.47
CA LEU A 119 6.83 -9.03 23.56
C LEU A 119 8.33 -9.03 23.23
N ALA A 120 8.70 -9.35 21.99
CA ALA A 120 10.08 -9.30 21.55
C ALA A 120 10.65 -7.87 21.64
N ALA A 121 9.91 -6.88 21.15
CA ALA A 121 10.27 -5.47 21.24
C ALA A 121 10.45 -5.04 22.72
N LYS A 122 9.50 -5.42 23.59
CA LYS A 122 9.54 -5.10 25.01
C LYS A 122 10.79 -5.67 25.71
N ARG A 123 11.19 -6.90 25.37
CA ARG A 123 12.37 -7.57 25.98
C ARG A 123 13.66 -6.79 25.75
N ILE A 124 13.79 -6.08 24.61
CA ILE A 124 14.98 -5.30 24.28
C ILE A 124 14.79 -3.79 24.54
N GLY A 125 13.68 -3.40 25.19
CA GLY A 125 13.38 -2.00 25.49
C GLY A 125 13.03 -1.15 24.26
N PHE A 126 12.58 -1.76 23.17
CA PHE A 126 12.27 -1.08 21.90
C PHE A 126 10.86 -0.51 21.90
N ARG A 127 10.72 0.77 21.57
CA ARG A 127 9.42 1.43 21.38
C ARG A 127 8.98 1.26 19.91
N VAL A 128 7.98 0.43 19.68
CA VAL A 128 7.41 0.21 18.35
C VAL A 128 6.57 1.43 17.94
N ALA A 129 6.92 2.06 16.82
CA ALA A 129 6.13 3.14 16.21
C ALA A 129 5.20 2.59 15.10
N ARG A 130 5.68 1.61 14.34
CA ARG A 130 4.94 0.94 13.27
C ARG A 130 5.43 -0.52 13.20
N GLN A 131 4.56 -1.39 12.76
CA GLN A 131 4.85 -2.81 12.61
C GLN A 131 4.21 -3.27 11.30
N THR A 132 4.94 -4.00 10.49
CA THR A 132 4.47 -4.66 9.27
C THR A 132 5.09 -6.05 9.23
N LEU A 133 4.28 -7.05 8.85
CA LEU A 133 4.77 -8.39 8.57
C LEU A 133 4.48 -8.73 7.12
N ARG A 134 5.53 -9.13 6.41
CA ARG A 134 5.43 -9.56 5.02
C ARG A 134 6.10 -10.92 4.88
N ILE A 135 5.34 -11.88 4.33
CA ILE A 135 5.82 -13.24 4.12
C ILE A 135 5.86 -13.48 2.61
N HIS A 136 7.00 -13.88 2.10
CA HIS A 136 7.21 -14.22 0.69
C HIS A 136 7.24 -15.74 0.50
N GLY A 137 6.67 -16.21 -0.61
CA GLY A 137 6.64 -17.64 -0.92
C GLY A 137 5.82 -17.99 -2.16
N THR A 138 5.36 -19.23 -2.27
CA THR A 138 4.59 -19.70 -3.41
C THR A 138 3.15 -20.03 -2.98
N CYS A 139 2.17 -19.41 -3.60
CA CYS A 139 0.77 -19.66 -3.29
C CYS A 139 0.30 -21.04 -3.75
N ARG A 140 -0.78 -21.55 -3.15
CA ARG A 140 -1.32 -22.90 -3.42
C ARG A 140 -1.56 -23.16 -4.91
N ARG A 141 -2.03 -22.16 -5.67
CA ARG A 141 -2.24 -22.31 -7.12
C ARG A 141 -0.93 -22.54 -7.84
N CYS A 142 0.11 -21.78 -7.54
CA CYS A 142 1.42 -21.92 -8.16
C CYS A 142 2.10 -23.22 -7.75
N GLN A 143 2.00 -23.64 -6.48
CA GLN A 143 2.50 -24.95 -6.02
C GLN A 143 1.85 -26.13 -6.77
N ARG A 144 0.53 -26.06 -7.06
CA ARG A 144 -0.15 -27.07 -7.86
C ARG A 144 0.33 -27.08 -9.31
N ALA A 145 0.52 -25.91 -9.90
CA ALA A 145 1.06 -25.79 -11.26
C ALA A 145 2.47 -26.38 -11.36
N GLU A 146 3.33 -26.15 -10.37
CA GLU A 146 4.68 -26.76 -10.30
C GLU A 146 4.63 -28.29 -10.24
N ARG A 147 3.60 -28.87 -9.61
CA ARG A 147 3.38 -30.34 -9.55
C ARG A 147 2.66 -30.90 -10.77
N GLY A 148 2.34 -30.09 -11.78
CA GLY A 148 1.59 -30.53 -12.95
C GLY A 148 0.10 -30.82 -12.68
N GLU A 149 -0.42 -30.43 -11.54
CA GLU A 149 -1.83 -30.56 -11.20
C GLU A 149 -2.63 -29.43 -11.90
N ARG A 150 -3.69 -29.79 -12.63
CA ARG A 150 -4.58 -28.76 -13.24
C ARG A 150 -5.22 -27.89 -12.15
N PRO A 151 -5.41 -26.57 -12.45
CA PRO A 151 -6.03 -25.62 -11.53
C PRO A 151 -7.48 -25.96 -11.21
#